data_31f1bed6ce01ec5b37fbc2b6d90ca8f5
#
_entry.id   31f1bed6ce01ec5b37fbc2b6d90ca8f5
#
_cell.length_a   1.000
_cell.length_b   1.000
_cell.length_c   1.000
_cell.angle_alpha   90.00
_cell.angle_beta   90.00
_cell.angle_gamma   90.00
#
_symmetry.space_group_name_H-M   'P 1'
#
loop_
_entity.id
_entity.type
_entity.pdbx_description
1 polymer ?
#
loop_
_entity_poly.entity_id
_entity_poly.type
_entity_poly.pdbx_seq_one_letter_code
_entity_poly.pdbx_strand_id
1 'polypeptide(L)'
;MTSVVVVGTQWGDEGKGKITDFLSANAEVIARYQGGDNAGHTIVIDGTKYKLHLIPSGIFFPEKISVIGNGVVVNPKSLVKEINYLHDSGVTTDNLRISDRAHVILPYHIKLDQLQEESKGENKIGTTNKGIGPAYMDKAARVGIRIADLLDKDIFAERLKTNLAEKNRLFEKMYESTPIEFDEIFEEYYAYGQEIKKYVTDTSVILNDALDQGKRVLFEGAQGVMLDIDQGTYPFVTSSNPVAGGVTIGSGVGPSKIDKVVGVCKAYTSRVGDGPFPTELHDEIGDRIREIGKEYGTTTGRPRRVGWFDSVVMRHSRRVSGITNLSLNSIDVLSGLETLKICVAYDLDGERIDHYPASLEQLKRCKPIYEEMPGWSEDITGVRSLDELPEAARNYVRRISELVGVRISTFSVGPGREQTNILESVWSN
;
A
#
# COMPACT_ATOMS: atom_id res chain seq x y z
N MET A 1 -1.49 24.43 -1.41
CA MET A 1 -0.66 23.22 -1.48
C MET A 1 -1.10 22.39 -2.66
N THR A 2 -0.15 21.84 -3.41
CA THR A 2 -0.42 21.20 -4.70
C THR A 2 -0.10 19.70 -4.70
N SER A 3 0.62 19.18 -3.70
CA SER A 3 0.93 17.76 -3.64
C SER A 3 0.63 17.17 -2.27
N VAL A 4 -0.02 16.02 -2.28
CA VAL A 4 -0.33 15.21 -1.10
C VAL A 4 0.07 13.76 -1.37
N VAL A 5 0.82 13.18 -0.45
CA VAL A 5 1.18 11.75 -0.48
C VAL A 5 0.35 11.03 0.58
N VAL A 6 -0.26 9.90 0.20
CA VAL A 6 -0.98 9.02 1.14
C VAL A 6 -0.15 7.76 1.36
N VAL A 7 0.25 7.52 2.60
CA VAL A 7 1.00 6.32 3.00
C VAL A 7 0.24 5.56 4.08
N GLY A 8 0.32 4.22 4.06
CA GLY A 8 -0.07 3.40 5.20
C GLY A 8 1.03 3.42 6.25
N THR A 9 0.68 3.58 7.51
CA THR A 9 1.67 3.74 8.59
C THR A 9 1.98 2.46 9.32
N GLN A 10 1.26 1.40 9.05
CA GLN A 10 1.36 0.09 9.70
C GLN A 10 1.82 -0.96 8.68
N TRP A 11 1.25 -2.16 8.69
CA TRP A 11 1.61 -3.26 7.79
C TRP A 11 0.65 -3.44 6.59
N GLY A 12 0.08 -2.36 6.09
CA GLY A 12 -0.95 -2.41 5.05
C GLY A 12 -2.36 -2.58 5.63
N ASP A 13 -3.36 -2.57 4.76
CA ASP A 13 -4.78 -2.73 5.12
C ASP A 13 -5.32 -1.67 6.10
N GLU A 14 -4.70 -0.49 6.17
CA GLU A 14 -5.13 0.61 7.06
C GLU A 14 -6.40 1.33 6.55
N GLY A 15 -6.92 0.96 5.39
CA GLY A 15 -8.05 1.64 4.75
C GLY A 15 -7.62 2.80 3.84
N LYS A 16 -6.40 2.77 3.32
CA LYS A 16 -5.88 3.79 2.39
C LYS A 16 -6.79 4.03 1.18
N GLY A 17 -7.35 2.97 0.60
CA GLY A 17 -8.21 3.09 -0.58
C GLY A 17 -9.38 4.06 -0.35
N LYS A 18 -10.06 3.96 0.80
CA LYS A 18 -11.13 4.90 1.17
C LYS A 18 -10.64 6.33 1.31
N ILE A 19 -9.49 6.53 1.95
CA ILE A 19 -8.93 7.86 2.16
C ILE A 19 -8.40 8.45 0.85
N THR A 20 -7.78 7.65 0.02
CA THR A 20 -7.33 8.06 -1.32
C THR A 20 -8.52 8.46 -2.20
N ASP A 21 -9.58 7.65 -2.24
CA ASP A 21 -10.82 7.99 -2.95
C ASP A 21 -11.42 9.31 -2.43
N PHE A 22 -11.51 9.45 -1.11
CA PHE A 22 -12.01 10.66 -0.48
C PHE A 22 -11.19 11.91 -0.86
N LEU A 23 -9.86 11.82 -0.82
CA LEU A 23 -8.96 12.93 -1.17
C LEU A 23 -8.89 13.18 -2.69
N SER A 24 -9.14 12.16 -3.51
CA SER A 24 -9.16 12.26 -4.97
C SER A 24 -10.23 13.23 -5.48
N ALA A 25 -11.31 13.44 -4.71
CA ALA A 25 -12.35 14.40 -5.08
C ALA A 25 -11.79 15.80 -5.33
N ASN A 26 -10.75 16.19 -4.62
CA ASN A 26 -10.14 17.54 -4.70
C ASN A 26 -8.78 17.56 -5.45
N ALA A 27 -8.37 16.47 -6.08
CA ALA A 27 -7.16 16.39 -6.88
C ALA A 27 -7.48 16.39 -8.38
N GLU A 28 -6.59 16.91 -9.22
CA GLU A 28 -6.68 16.84 -10.67
C GLU A 28 -5.89 15.67 -11.25
N VAL A 29 -4.87 15.22 -10.53
CA VAL A 29 -4.04 14.07 -10.94
C VAL A 29 -3.88 13.11 -9.76
N ILE A 30 -4.07 11.83 -10.00
CA ILE A 30 -3.86 10.77 -9.01
C ILE A 30 -2.81 9.78 -9.54
N ALA A 31 -1.72 9.58 -8.80
CA ALA A 31 -0.59 8.78 -9.25
C ALA A 31 -0.20 7.70 -8.25
N ARG A 32 -0.07 6.46 -8.72
CA ARG A 32 0.61 5.39 -7.97
C ARG A 32 2.11 5.43 -8.26
N TYR A 33 2.93 5.26 -7.24
CA TYR A 33 4.37 5.39 -7.35
C TYR A 33 5.17 4.11 -7.05
N GLN A 34 4.56 3.06 -6.50
CA GLN A 34 5.25 1.82 -6.16
C GLN A 34 4.29 0.62 -6.03
N GLY A 35 4.86 -0.57 -5.82
CA GLY A 35 4.11 -1.82 -5.73
C GLY A 35 3.71 -2.37 -7.10
N GLY A 36 2.72 -3.20 -7.12
CA GLY A 36 2.20 -3.84 -8.33
C GLY A 36 0.77 -4.32 -8.12
N ASP A 37 0.38 -5.40 -8.79
CA ASP A 37 -0.94 -6.03 -8.64
C ASP A 37 -1.08 -6.88 -7.37
N ASN A 38 -0.06 -6.90 -6.49
CA ASN A 38 -0.15 -7.40 -5.12
C ASN A 38 -0.94 -6.45 -4.20
N ALA A 39 -1.08 -5.18 -4.57
CA ALA A 39 -1.98 -4.26 -3.90
C ALA A 39 -3.42 -4.53 -4.32
N GLY A 40 -4.35 -4.23 -3.44
CA GLY A 40 -5.78 -4.32 -3.75
C GLY A 40 -6.53 -3.33 -2.87
N HIS A 41 -7.40 -2.55 -3.47
CA HIS A 41 -8.30 -1.69 -2.73
C HIS A 41 -9.71 -1.76 -3.34
N THR A 42 -10.69 -1.62 -2.47
CA THR A 42 -12.09 -1.59 -2.86
C THR A 42 -12.60 -0.16 -2.76
N ILE A 43 -13.23 0.31 -3.81
CA ILE A 43 -13.91 1.60 -3.87
C ILE A 43 -15.39 1.35 -4.02
N VAL A 44 -16.20 2.13 -3.32
CA VAL A 44 -17.67 2.06 -3.42
C VAL A 44 -18.18 3.35 -4.06
N ILE A 45 -18.82 3.22 -5.23
CA ILE A 45 -19.41 4.34 -5.96
C ILE A 45 -20.87 4.00 -6.22
N ASP A 46 -21.79 4.85 -5.76
CA ASP A 46 -23.24 4.67 -5.91
C ASP A 46 -23.72 3.26 -5.49
N GLY A 47 -23.14 2.75 -4.38
CA GLY A 47 -23.45 1.42 -3.86
C GLY A 47 -22.77 0.25 -4.58
N THR A 48 -22.11 0.49 -5.71
CA THR A 48 -21.36 -0.52 -6.46
C THR A 48 -19.91 -0.60 -5.98
N LYS A 49 -19.44 -1.83 -5.72
CA LYS A 49 -18.09 -2.10 -5.28
C LYS A 49 -17.18 -2.42 -6.45
N TYR A 50 -16.11 -1.64 -6.58
CA TYR A 50 -15.05 -1.88 -7.56
C TYR A 50 -13.78 -2.31 -6.86
N LYS A 51 -13.12 -3.34 -7.39
CA LYS A 51 -11.82 -3.82 -6.90
C LYS A 51 -10.74 -3.44 -7.89
N LEU A 52 -9.79 -2.61 -7.45
CA LEU A 52 -8.64 -2.18 -8.25
C LEU A 52 -7.35 -2.74 -7.67
N HIS A 53 -6.38 -3.01 -8.53
CA HIS A 53 -5.05 -3.53 -8.17
C HIS A 53 -3.92 -2.61 -8.66
N LEU A 54 -3.91 -2.24 -9.94
CA LEU A 54 -2.89 -1.41 -10.58
C LEU A 54 -3.36 0.02 -10.84
N ILE A 55 -4.61 0.16 -11.28
CA ILE A 55 -5.16 1.44 -11.72
C ILE A 55 -5.47 2.31 -10.50
N PRO A 56 -5.04 3.59 -10.48
CA PRO A 56 -5.35 4.51 -9.38
C PRO A 56 -6.85 4.76 -9.22
N SER A 57 -7.25 5.10 -7.99
CA SER A 57 -8.65 5.40 -7.64
C SER A 57 -9.26 6.57 -8.41
N GLY A 58 -8.44 7.48 -8.95
CA GLY A 58 -8.90 8.58 -9.79
C GLY A 58 -9.56 8.19 -11.10
N ILE A 59 -9.49 6.93 -11.53
CA ILE A 59 -10.02 6.45 -12.81
C ILE A 59 -11.54 6.68 -12.95
N PHE A 60 -12.27 6.71 -11.84
CA PHE A 60 -13.71 6.94 -11.81
C PHE A 60 -14.13 8.40 -12.08
N PHE A 61 -13.16 9.29 -12.19
CA PHE A 61 -13.37 10.70 -12.48
C PHE A 61 -12.79 11.02 -13.87
N PRO A 62 -13.61 11.01 -14.95
CA PRO A 62 -13.10 11.15 -16.33
C PRO A 62 -12.32 12.43 -16.60
N GLU A 63 -12.59 13.51 -15.82
CA GLU A 63 -11.93 14.80 -15.90
C GLU A 63 -10.55 14.83 -15.24
N LYS A 64 -10.18 13.79 -14.49
CA LYS A 64 -8.90 13.69 -13.78
C LYS A 64 -7.94 12.77 -14.51
N ILE A 65 -6.65 12.97 -14.29
CA ILE A 65 -5.62 12.09 -14.86
C ILE A 65 -5.23 11.05 -13.83
N SER A 66 -5.27 9.77 -14.22
CA SER A 66 -4.83 8.63 -13.41
C SER A 66 -3.51 8.11 -13.96
N VAL A 67 -2.47 8.08 -13.11
CA VAL A 67 -1.10 7.76 -13.51
C VAL A 67 -0.59 6.50 -12.81
N ILE A 68 -0.08 5.56 -13.60
CA ILE A 68 0.78 4.47 -13.13
C ILE A 68 2.23 4.91 -13.32
N GLY A 69 2.89 5.27 -12.23
CA GLY A 69 4.26 5.81 -12.24
C GLY A 69 5.33 4.74 -12.51
N ASN A 70 6.53 5.20 -12.78
CA ASN A 70 7.66 4.33 -13.14
C ASN A 70 8.14 3.39 -12.03
N GLY A 71 7.80 3.67 -10.78
CA GLY A 71 8.14 2.79 -9.65
C GLY A 71 7.19 1.62 -9.47
N VAL A 72 6.08 1.57 -10.18
CA VAL A 72 5.16 0.42 -10.20
C VAL A 72 5.73 -0.67 -11.10
N VAL A 73 5.68 -1.92 -10.65
CA VAL A 73 5.93 -3.08 -11.52
C VAL A 73 4.60 -3.57 -12.09
N VAL A 74 4.50 -3.55 -13.40
CA VAL A 74 3.25 -3.74 -14.13
C VAL A 74 3.17 -5.14 -14.73
N ASN A 75 2.15 -5.90 -14.32
CA ASN A 75 1.77 -7.10 -15.02
C ASN A 75 0.80 -6.73 -16.16
N PRO A 76 1.20 -6.81 -17.44
CA PRO A 76 0.34 -6.39 -18.55
C PRO A 76 -0.96 -7.19 -18.65
N LYS A 77 -0.91 -8.48 -18.35
CA LYS A 77 -2.08 -9.36 -18.32
C LYS A 77 -3.10 -8.90 -17.27
N SER A 78 -2.62 -8.62 -16.06
CA SER A 78 -3.47 -8.11 -14.96
C SER A 78 -4.03 -6.74 -15.30
N LEU A 79 -3.24 -5.86 -15.90
CA LEU A 79 -3.66 -4.51 -16.27
C LEU A 79 -4.74 -4.52 -17.36
N VAL A 80 -4.56 -5.29 -18.42
CA VAL A 80 -5.56 -5.44 -19.50
C VAL A 80 -6.87 -6.01 -18.94
N LYS A 81 -6.77 -7.02 -18.06
CA LYS A 81 -7.95 -7.57 -17.38
C LYS A 81 -8.68 -6.52 -16.54
N GLU A 82 -7.95 -5.67 -15.82
CA GLU A 82 -8.55 -4.59 -15.01
C GLU A 82 -9.18 -3.50 -15.88
N ILE A 83 -8.55 -3.12 -17.00
CA ILE A 83 -9.12 -2.20 -17.99
C ILE A 83 -10.43 -2.75 -18.56
N ASN A 84 -10.45 -4.01 -18.97
CA ASN A 84 -11.64 -4.66 -19.52
C ASN A 84 -12.76 -4.74 -18.48
N TYR A 85 -12.43 -5.09 -17.24
CA TYR A 85 -13.39 -5.09 -16.12
C TYR A 85 -14.04 -3.72 -15.91
N LEU A 86 -13.27 -2.64 -16.00
CA LEU A 86 -13.79 -1.26 -15.90
C LEU A 86 -14.69 -0.93 -17.09
N HIS A 87 -14.30 -1.26 -18.32
CA HIS A 87 -15.11 -1.05 -19.52
C HIS A 87 -16.45 -1.81 -19.47
N ASP A 88 -16.42 -3.08 -19.05
CA ASP A 88 -17.64 -3.89 -18.87
C ASP A 88 -18.56 -3.31 -17.79
N SER A 89 -18.00 -2.56 -16.86
CA SER A 89 -18.74 -1.84 -15.81
C SER A 89 -19.15 -0.42 -16.23
N GLY A 90 -18.94 -0.03 -17.49
CA GLY A 90 -19.29 1.29 -18.02
C GLY A 90 -18.36 2.42 -17.63
N VAL A 91 -17.16 2.11 -17.12
CA VAL A 91 -16.14 3.11 -16.72
C VAL A 91 -15.13 3.27 -17.86
N THR A 92 -14.96 4.51 -18.34
CA THR A 92 -13.91 4.82 -19.34
C THR A 92 -12.53 4.84 -18.69
N THR A 93 -11.51 4.50 -19.47
CA THR A 93 -10.10 4.56 -19.06
C THR A 93 -9.27 5.54 -19.90
N ASP A 94 -9.91 6.45 -20.64
CA ASP A 94 -9.22 7.40 -21.52
C ASP A 94 -8.31 8.38 -20.76
N ASN A 95 -8.56 8.56 -19.48
CA ASN A 95 -7.79 9.36 -18.54
C ASN A 95 -6.60 8.62 -17.89
N LEU A 96 -6.37 7.36 -18.23
CA LEU A 96 -5.23 6.57 -17.74
C LEU A 96 -3.95 6.97 -18.46
N ARG A 97 -2.82 7.03 -17.72
CA ARG A 97 -1.45 7.20 -18.24
C ARG A 97 -0.53 6.21 -17.56
N ILE A 98 0.31 5.54 -18.34
CA ILE A 98 1.24 4.51 -17.89
C ILE A 98 2.65 4.96 -18.21
N SER A 99 3.55 4.91 -17.23
CA SER A 99 4.95 5.26 -17.46
C SER A 99 5.62 4.30 -18.42
N ASP A 100 6.26 4.84 -19.45
CA ASP A 100 7.13 4.12 -20.36
C ASP A 100 8.34 3.48 -19.68
N ARG A 101 8.74 4.02 -18.50
CA ARG A 101 9.85 3.54 -17.67
C ARG A 101 9.45 2.50 -16.63
N ALA A 102 8.17 2.18 -16.46
CA ALA A 102 7.73 1.15 -15.53
C ALA A 102 8.25 -0.23 -15.96
N HIS A 103 8.62 -1.07 -14.99
CA HIS A 103 9.08 -2.43 -15.25
C HIS A 103 7.92 -3.40 -15.41
N VAL A 104 8.10 -4.40 -16.28
CA VAL A 104 7.10 -5.40 -16.63
C VAL A 104 7.28 -6.65 -15.79
N ILE A 105 6.19 -7.17 -15.24
CA ILE A 105 6.14 -8.51 -14.67
C ILE A 105 5.77 -9.51 -15.77
N LEU A 106 6.60 -10.52 -15.93
CA LEU A 106 6.42 -11.58 -16.91
C LEU A 106 6.21 -12.93 -16.22
N PRO A 107 5.70 -13.96 -16.91
CA PRO A 107 5.43 -15.28 -16.32
C PRO A 107 6.60 -15.90 -15.56
N TYR A 108 7.83 -15.68 -16.01
CA TYR A 108 9.01 -16.20 -15.31
C TYR A 108 9.25 -15.51 -13.96
N HIS A 109 8.82 -14.29 -13.74
CA HIS A 109 8.86 -13.63 -12.42
C HIS A 109 7.88 -14.30 -11.45
N ILE A 110 6.67 -14.60 -11.93
CA ILE A 110 5.63 -15.26 -11.12
C ILE A 110 6.10 -16.67 -10.73
N LYS A 111 6.62 -17.42 -11.70
CA LYS A 111 7.16 -18.77 -11.47
C LYS A 111 8.33 -18.75 -10.49
N LEU A 112 9.25 -17.80 -10.63
CA LEU A 112 10.38 -17.65 -9.72
C LEU A 112 9.93 -17.33 -8.29
N ASP A 113 8.95 -16.44 -8.10
CA ASP A 113 8.38 -16.09 -6.80
C ASP A 113 7.81 -17.33 -6.10
N GLN A 114 7.03 -18.14 -6.83
CA GLN A 114 6.47 -19.40 -6.33
C GLN A 114 7.56 -20.39 -5.91
N LEU A 115 8.53 -20.64 -6.78
CA LEU A 115 9.63 -21.58 -6.51
C LEU A 115 10.51 -21.14 -5.34
N GLN A 116 10.77 -19.85 -5.22
CA GLN A 116 11.52 -19.28 -4.08
C GLN A 116 10.76 -19.45 -2.76
N GLU A 117 9.45 -19.20 -2.74
CA GLU A 117 8.64 -19.40 -1.53
C GLU A 117 8.55 -20.89 -1.15
N GLU A 118 8.34 -21.76 -2.12
CA GLU A 118 8.31 -23.22 -1.89
C GLU A 118 9.63 -23.74 -1.32
N SER A 119 10.76 -23.27 -1.84
CA SER A 119 12.10 -23.71 -1.42
C SER A 119 12.46 -23.28 0.00
N LYS A 120 11.84 -22.23 0.55
CA LYS A 120 12.09 -21.73 1.91
C LYS A 120 11.43 -22.58 3.01
N GLY A 121 10.48 -23.44 2.67
CA GLY A 121 9.77 -24.31 3.64
C GLY A 121 9.12 -23.50 4.76
N GLU A 122 9.57 -23.69 6.01
CA GLU A 122 9.06 -22.97 7.18
C GLU A 122 9.51 -21.50 7.25
N ASN A 123 10.56 -21.12 6.53
CA ASN A 123 11.09 -19.75 6.49
C ASN A 123 10.46 -18.88 5.39
N LYS A 124 9.23 -19.17 5.00
CA LYS A 124 8.50 -18.39 4.01
C LYS A 124 8.33 -16.94 4.47
N ILE A 125 8.40 -16.02 3.50
CA ILE A 125 8.06 -14.61 3.73
C ILE A 125 6.54 -14.41 3.70
N GLY A 126 5.82 -15.28 3.00
CA GLY A 126 4.39 -15.17 2.77
C GLY A 126 4.07 -14.21 1.63
N THR A 127 4.79 -14.30 0.52
CA THR A 127 4.56 -13.45 -0.66
C THR A 127 3.19 -13.70 -1.28
N THR A 128 2.75 -12.78 -2.13
CA THR A 128 1.48 -12.91 -2.86
C THR A 128 1.58 -13.81 -4.09
N ASN A 129 2.77 -14.33 -4.40
CA ASN A 129 3.07 -15.12 -5.61
C ASN A 129 2.71 -14.40 -6.92
N LYS A 130 2.89 -13.08 -6.95
CA LYS A 130 2.60 -12.21 -8.10
C LYS A 130 3.85 -11.82 -8.89
N GLY A 131 5.03 -12.28 -8.48
CA GLY A 131 6.29 -11.98 -9.14
C GLY A 131 6.82 -10.57 -8.86
N ILE A 132 6.33 -9.90 -7.82
CA ILE A 132 6.73 -8.52 -7.46
C ILE A 132 8.21 -8.47 -7.11
N GLY A 133 8.67 -9.30 -6.17
CA GLY A 133 10.06 -9.36 -5.75
C GLY A 133 11.02 -9.65 -6.91
N PRO A 134 10.82 -10.72 -7.67
CA PRO A 134 11.64 -11.02 -8.84
C PRO A 134 11.70 -9.91 -9.89
N ALA A 135 10.60 -9.18 -10.13
CA ALA A 135 10.60 -8.04 -11.05
C ALA A 135 11.47 -6.87 -10.54
N TYR A 136 11.39 -6.55 -9.25
CA TYR A 136 12.28 -5.56 -8.64
C TYR A 136 13.74 -6.02 -8.58
N MET A 137 14.00 -7.31 -8.40
CA MET A 137 15.34 -7.89 -8.49
C MET A 137 15.92 -7.67 -9.89
N ASP A 138 15.19 -7.99 -10.94
CA ASP A 138 15.63 -7.79 -12.32
C ASP A 138 15.88 -6.30 -12.64
N LYS A 139 15.05 -5.41 -12.11
CA LYS A 139 15.26 -3.96 -12.19
C LYS A 139 16.59 -3.56 -11.59
N ALA A 140 16.89 -4.01 -10.36
CA ALA A 140 18.14 -3.69 -9.66
C ALA A 140 19.37 -4.34 -10.33
N ALA A 141 19.20 -5.55 -10.87
CA ALA A 141 20.21 -6.26 -11.68
C ALA A 141 20.42 -5.62 -13.07
N ARG A 142 19.56 -4.71 -13.50
CA ARG A 142 19.59 -4.00 -14.78
C ARG A 142 19.35 -4.92 -15.99
N VAL A 143 18.57 -5.98 -15.77
CA VAL A 143 18.11 -6.90 -16.82
C VAL A 143 16.58 -6.82 -17.02
N GLY A 144 15.89 -6.00 -16.24
CA GLY A 144 14.45 -5.81 -16.33
C GLY A 144 13.99 -5.28 -17.69
N ILE A 145 12.79 -5.67 -18.07
CA ILE A 145 12.12 -5.20 -19.31
C ILE A 145 11.15 -4.08 -18.88
N ARG A 146 11.26 -2.93 -19.53
CA ARG A 146 10.38 -1.78 -19.32
C ARG A 146 9.17 -1.82 -20.23
N ILE A 147 8.16 -1.03 -19.95
CA ILE A 147 7.00 -0.86 -20.82
C ILE A 147 7.44 -0.39 -22.22
N ALA A 148 8.37 0.57 -22.31
CA ALA A 148 8.91 1.02 -23.60
C ALA A 148 9.50 -0.13 -24.43
N ASP A 149 10.22 -1.05 -23.79
CA ASP A 149 10.80 -2.23 -24.47
C ASP A 149 9.71 -3.19 -24.95
N LEU A 150 8.65 -3.38 -24.16
CA LEU A 150 7.51 -4.25 -24.47
C LEU A 150 6.76 -3.79 -25.74
N LEU A 151 6.75 -2.50 -26.01
CA LEU A 151 6.05 -1.91 -27.17
C LEU A 151 6.78 -2.10 -28.48
N ASP A 152 8.10 -2.36 -28.43
CA ASP A 152 8.93 -2.61 -29.60
C ASP A 152 9.14 -4.13 -29.77
N LYS A 153 8.69 -4.65 -30.90
CA LYS A 153 8.67 -6.10 -31.18
C LYS A 153 10.05 -6.73 -31.11
N ASP A 154 11.03 -6.08 -31.72
CA ASP A 154 12.38 -6.61 -31.88
C ASP A 154 13.16 -6.51 -30.56
N ILE A 155 13.05 -5.36 -29.88
CA ILE A 155 13.66 -5.14 -28.56
C ILE A 155 13.07 -6.10 -27.56
N PHE A 156 11.75 -6.26 -27.52
CA PHE A 156 11.09 -7.19 -26.60
C PHE A 156 11.53 -8.63 -26.85
N ALA A 157 11.58 -9.06 -28.12
CA ALA A 157 12.01 -10.40 -28.48
C ALA A 157 13.46 -10.69 -28.03
N GLU A 158 14.39 -9.74 -28.27
CA GLU A 158 15.80 -9.87 -27.91
C GLU A 158 15.98 -9.98 -26.38
N ARG A 159 15.38 -9.04 -25.63
CA ARG A 159 15.49 -9.02 -24.17
C ARG A 159 14.82 -10.22 -23.54
N LEU A 160 13.64 -10.62 -24.03
CA LEU A 160 12.93 -11.80 -23.54
C LEU A 160 13.75 -13.08 -23.75
N LYS A 161 14.34 -13.28 -24.92
CA LYS A 161 15.20 -14.44 -25.19
C LYS A 161 16.37 -14.54 -24.22
N THR A 162 17.05 -13.42 -23.99
CA THR A 162 18.20 -13.35 -23.07
C THR A 162 17.78 -13.68 -21.65
N ASN A 163 16.75 -13.02 -21.14
CA ASN A 163 16.29 -13.21 -19.76
C ASN A 163 15.71 -14.62 -19.54
N LEU A 164 14.95 -15.11 -20.53
CA LEU A 164 14.32 -16.44 -20.42
C LEU A 164 15.35 -17.56 -20.42
N ALA A 165 16.42 -17.45 -21.19
CA ALA A 165 17.51 -18.42 -21.19
C ALA A 165 18.15 -18.53 -19.80
N GLU A 166 18.40 -17.39 -19.13
CA GLU A 166 18.93 -17.37 -17.76
C GLU A 166 17.94 -17.94 -16.75
N LYS A 167 16.68 -17.51 -16.81
CA LYS A 167 15.63 -17.97 -15.88
C LYS A 167 15.35 -19.46 -16.05
N ASN A 168 15.27 -19.97 -17.27
CA ASN A 168 15.08 -21.40 -17.54
C ASN A 168 16.23 -22.24 -17.00
N ARG A 169 17.47 -21.77 -17.18
CA ARG A 169 18.63 -22.44 -16.57
C ARG A 169 18.52 -22.51 -15.04
N LEU A 170 18.03 -21.41 -14.40
CA LEU A 170 17.78 -21.38 -12.97
C LEU A 170 16.67 -22.36 -12.56
N PHE A 171 15.56 -22.39 -13.30
CA PHE A 171 14.44 -23.30 -13.06
C PHE A 171 14.87 -24.77 -13.13
N GLU A 172 15.60 -25.15 -14.17
CA GLU A 172 16.03 -26.52 -14.37
C GLU A 172 17.11 -26.95 -13.38
N LYS A 173 18.14 -26.12 -13.15
CA LYS A 173 19.33 -26.51 -12.39
C LYS A 173 19.19 -26.31 -10.88
N MET A 174 18.45 -25.32 -10.44
CA MET A 174 18.32 -25.01 -9.02
C MET A 174 17.00 -25.51 -8.43
N TYR A 175 15.92 -25.45 -9.20
CA TYR A 175 14.59 -25.80 -8.71
C TYR A 175 14.03 -27.09 -9.28
N GLU A 176 14.77 -27.79 -10.16
CA GLU A 176 14.32 -29.03 -10.83
C GLU A 176 12.93 -28.87 -11.47
N SER A 177 12.66 -27.67 -12.01
CA SER A 177 11.38 -27.27 -12.59
C SER A 177 11.48 -27.14 -14.10
N THR A 178 10.35 -27.30 -14.80
CA THR A 178 10.27 -27.20 -16.26
C THR A 178 10.62 -25.81 -16.78
N PRO A 179 11.27 -25.66 -17.93
CA PRO A 179 11.47 -24.38 -18.58
C PRO A 179 10.13 -23.79 -19.05
N ILE A 180 10.15 -22.50 -19.41
CA ILE A 180 9.04 -21.81 -20.08
C ILE A 180 9.47 -21.55 -21.52
N GLU A 181 8.59 -21.82 -22.46
CA GLU A 181 8.88 -21.58 -23.88
C GLU A 181 8.75 -20.11 -24.25
N PHE A 182 9.61 -19.66 -25.15
CA PHE A 182 9.65 -18.26 -25.61
C PHE A 182 8.29 -17.82 -26.20
N ASP A 183 7.74 -18.63 -27.10
CA ASP A 183 6.51 -18.29 -27.81
C ASP A 183 5.30 -18.18 -26.90
N GLU A 184 5.26 -18.92 -25.79
CA GLU A 184 4.21 -18.85 -24.76
C GLU A 184 4.12 -17.45 -24.13
N ILE A 185 5.26 -16.76 -23.99
CA ILE A 185 5.30 -15.41 -23.42
C ILE A 185 5.18 -14.34 -24.50
N PHE A 186 5.97 -14.51 -25.58
CA PHE A 186 6.19 -13.44 -26.56
C PHE A 186 4.90 -12.97 -27.22
N GLU A 187 4.12 -13.88 -27.81
CA GLU A 187 2.91 -13.53 -28.54
C GLU A 187 1.85 -12.90 -27.62
N GLU A 188 1.63 -13.52 -26.46
CA GLU A 188 0.62 -13.05 -25.50
C GLU A 188 0.98 -11.67 -24.94
N TYR A 189 2.22 -11.49 -24.48
CA TYR A 189 2.60 -10.25 -23.79
C TYR A 189 2.88 -9.10 -24.75
N TYR A 190 3.36 -9.39 -25.97
CA TYR A 190 3.44 -8.37 -27.01
C TYR A 190 2.05 -7.85 -27.38
N ALA A 191 1.06 -8.73 -27.49
CA ALA A 191 -0.33 -8.34 -27.74
C ALA A 191 -0.88 -7.44 -26.61
N TYR A 192 -0.66 -7.79 -25.34
CA TYR A 192 -1.02 -6.90 -24.22
C TYR A 192 -0.30 -5.55 -24.31
N GLY A 193 0.96 -5.53 -24.71
CA GLY A 193 1.71 -4.30 -24.95
C GLY A 193 1.02 -3.40 -25.96
N GLN A 194 0.56 -3.96 -27.09
CA GLN A 194 -0.14 -3.20 -28.11
C GLN A 194 -1.50 -2.66 -27.62
N GLU A 195 -2.23 -3.41 -26.79
CA GLU A 195 -3.49 -2.95 -26.19
C GLU A 195 -3.30 -1.75 -25.26
N ILE A 196 -2.25 -1.74 -24.45
CA ILE A 196 -1.97 -0.64 -23.51
C ILE A 196 -1.21 0.53 -24.13
N LYS A 197 -0.68 0.39 -25.34
CA LYS A 197 0.18 1.37 -26.02
C LYS A 197 -0.38 2.79 -26.02
N LYS A 198 -1.67 2.94 -26.22
CA LYS A 198 -2.37 4.24 -26.24
C LYS A 198 -2.28 5.04 -24.94
N TYR A 199 -2.02 4.37 -23.82
CA TYR A 199 -1.90 4.98 -22.49
C TYR A 199 -0.46 5.34 -22.13
N VAL A 200 0.53 4.81 -22.85
CA VAL A 200 1.95 4.88 -22.49
C VAL A 200 2.54 6.23 -22.86
N THR A 201 3.23 6.84 -21.90
CA THR A 201 3.85 8.15 -22.04
C THR A 201 4.93 8.38 -20.98
N ASP A 202 5.68 9.49 -21.08
CA ASP A 202 6.54 9.97 -20.00
C ASP A 202 5.68 10.61 -18.89
N THR A 203 5.38 9.83 -17.86
CA THR A 203 4.52 10.28 -16.75
C THR A 203 5.21 11.31 -15.84
N SER A 204 6.54 11.34 -15.80
CA SER A 204 7.29 12.34 -15.04
C SER A 204 7.02 13.75 -15.59
N VAL A 205 6.96 13.91 -16.90
CA VAL A 205 6.61 15.19 -17.52
C VAL A 205 5.19 15.61 -17.11
N ILE A 206 4.20 14.72 -17.23
CA ILE A 206 2.81 15.01 -16.87
C ILE A 206 2.69 15.47 -15.41
N LEU A 207 3.35 14.77 -14.49
CA LEU A 207 3.27 15.09 -13.06
C LEU A 207 3.95 16.40 -12.72
N ASN A 208 5.14 16.66 -13.29
CA ASN A 208 5.86 17.91 -13.04
C ASN A 208 5.13 19.10 -13.65
N ASP A 209 4.62 18.99 -14.89
CA ASP A 209 3.85 20.04 -15.55
C ASP A 209 2.56 20.36 -14.75
N ALA A 210 1.88 19.35 -14.23
CA ALA A 210 0.70 19.56 -13.39
C ALA A 210 1.05 20.35 -12.12
N LEU A 211 2.12 19.98 -11.42
CA LEU A 211 2.58 20.68 -10.22
C LEU A 211 3.02 22.12 -10.53
N ASP A 212 3.76 22.33 -11.63
CA ASP A 212 4.24 23.66 -12.04
C ASP A 212 3.08 24.58 -12.47
N GLN A 213 1.96 24.00 -12.94
CA GLN A 213 0.71 24.71 -13.20
C GLN A 213 -0.16 24.94 -11.95
N GLY A 214 0.29 24.51 -10.77
CA GLY A 214 -0.45 24.66 -9.53
C GLY A 214 -1.62 23.68 -9.36
N LYS A 215 -1.69 22.62 -10.18
CA LYS A 215 -2.70 21.57 -10.05
C LYS A 215 -2.42 20.69 -8.84
N ARG A 216 -3.48 20.17 -8.24
CA ARG A 216 -3.38 19.27 -7.10
C ARG A 216 -3.09 17.84 -7.57
N VAL A 217 -1.98 17.27 -7.09
CA VAL A 217 -1.53 15.92 -7.38
C VAL A 217 -1.59 15.09 -6.10
N LEU A 218 -2.32 13.98 -6.16
CA LEU A 218 -2.42 13.00 -5.08
C LEU A 218 -1.54 11.80 -5.43
N PHE A 219 -0.58 11.47 -4.58
CA PHE A 219 0.24 10.27 -4.72
C PHE A 219 -0.32 9.17 -3.82
N GLU A 220 -0.74 8.09 -4.45
CA GLU A 220 -1.37 6.93 -3.82
C GLU A 220 -0.31 5.86 -3.52
N GLY A 221 0.00 5.68 -2.24
CA GLY A 221 0.87 4.59 -1.79
C GLY A 221 0.14 3.26 -1.70
N ALA A 222 0.87 2.18 -1.94
CA ALA A 222 0.43 0.81 -1.70
C ALA A 222 1.17 0.22 -0.50
N GLN A 223 0.66 -0.86 0.07
CA GLN A 223 1.18 -1.52 1.28
C GLN A 223 1.23 -0.55 2.48
N GLY A 224 2.21 -0.68 3.36
CA GLY A 224 2.42 0.18 4.52
C GLY A 224 3.90 0.38 4.81
N VAL A 225 4.22 1.43 5.57
CA VAL A 225 5.62 1.79 5.93
C VAL A 225 6.35 0.63 6.58
N MET A 226 5.69 -0.17 7.42
CA MET A 226 6.31 -1.32 8.08
C MET A 226 6.61 -2.49 7.14
N LEU A 227 6.17 -2.41 5.89
CA LEU A 227 6.51 -3.33 4.80
C LEU A 227 7.55 -2.74 3.82
N ASP A 228 8.11 -1.57 4.12
CA ASP A 228 9.15 -0.95 3.30
C ASP A 228 10.44 -1.78 3.32
N ILE A 229 11.09 -1.94 2.17
CA ILE A 229 12.27 -2.80 2.04
C ILE A 229 13.45 -2.30 2.88
N ASP A 230 13.57 -0.98 3.09
CA ASP A 230 14.66 -0.37 3.85
C ASP A 230 14.27 -0.09 5.30
N GLN A 231 13.05 0.37 5.56
CA GLN A 231 12.60 0.89 6.86
C GLN A 231 11.61 -0.03 7.57
N GLY A 232 11.15 -1.07 6.93
CA GLY A 232 10.14 -2.00 7.46
C GLY A 232 10.73 -3.13 8.31
N THR A 233 9.90 -4.12 8.56
CA THR A 233 10.21 -5.32 9.37
C THR A 233 10.96 -6.36 8.54
N TYR A 234 12.13 -5.99 8.02
CA TYR A 234 12.93 -6.88 7.17
C TYR A 234 13.27 -8.20 7.89
N PRO A 235 13.17 -9.38 7.25
CA PRO A 235 12.87 -9.61 5.83
C PRO A 235 11.37 -9.73 5.48
N PHE A 236 10.46 -9.56 6.44
CA PHE A 236 9.01 -9.65 6.24
C PHE A 236 8.46 -8.33 5.70
N VAL A 237 8.86 -8.00 4.47
CA VAL A 237 8.60 -6.73 3.78
C VAL A 237 8.25 -6.98 2.32
N THR A 238 7.74 -5.95 1.63
CA THR A 238 7.65 -5.93 0.17
C THR A 238 9.00 -5.52 -0.44
N SER A 239 9.16 -5.70 -1.73
CA SER A 239 10.40 -5.36 -2.45
C SER A 239 10.42 -3.92 -2.99
N SER A 240 9.58 -3.06 -2.46
CA SER A 240 9.48 -1.65 -2.85
C SER A 240 9.51 -0.72 -1.64
N ASN A 241 9.45 0.58 -1.88
CA ASN A 241 9.46 1.61 -0.86
C ASN A 241 8.09 2.27 -0.70
N PRO A 242 7.20 1.77 0.19
CA PRO A 242 5.95 2.42 0.58
C PRO A 242 6.12 3.75 1.30
N VAL A 243 7.29 4.04 1.88
CA VAL A 243 7.58 5.33 2.52
C VAL A 243 7.38 6.49 1.54
N ALA A 244 7.06 7.69 2.04
CA ALA A 244 6.80 8.84 1.18
C ALA A 244 8.00 9.21 0.28
N GLY A 245 9.23 8.95 0.72
CA GLY A 245 10.43 9.10 -0.11
C GLY A 245 10.41 8.29 -1.41
N GLY A 246 9.66 7.19 -1.45
CA GLY A 246 9.44 6.37 -2.64
C GLY A 246 8.74 7.11 -3.78
N VAL A 247 7.96 8.15 -3.48
CA VAL A 247 7.28 9.00 -4.48
C VAL A 247 8.28 9.64 -5.43
N THR A 248 9.35 10.20 -4.91
CA THR A 248 10.35 10.90 -5.70
C THR A 248 10.95 10.01 -6.78
N ILE A 249 11.34 8.81 -6.40
CA ILE A 249 11.97 7.85 -7.33
C ILE A 249 10.91 7.20 -8.21
N GLY A 250 9.76 6.84 -7.64
CA GLY A 250 8.71 6.09 -8.32
C GLY A 250 7.78 6.90 -9.22
N SER A 251 7.86 8.22 -9.19
CA SER A 251 7.08 9.13 -10.04
C SER A 251 7.92 10.10 -10.87
N GLY A 252 9.21 10.25 -10.54
CA GLY A 252 10.09 11.22 -11.19
C GLY A 252 9.79 12.67 -10.81
N VAL A 253 9.19 12.90 -9.63
CA VAL A 253 8.93 14.22 -9.07
C VAL A 253 9.99 14.54 -8.01
N GLY A 254 10.60 15.72 -8.09
CA GLY A 254 11.64 16.13 -7.13
C GLY A 254 11.11 16.25 -5.70
N PRO A 255 11.94 15.97 -4.66
CA PRO A 255 11.47 15.95 -3.27
C PRO A 255 10.96 17.30 -2.77
N SER A 256 11.47 18.41 -3.30
CA SER A 256 11.02 19.77 -2.96
C SER A 256 9.60 20.11 -3.44
N LYS A 257 9.01 19.26 -4.27
CA LYS A 257 7.64 19.42 -4.77
C LYS A 257 6.60 18.64 -3.95
N ILE A 258 7.00 18.01 -2.85
CA ILE A 258 6.09 17.28 -1.95
C ILE A 258 5.72 18.20 -0.78
N ASP A 259 4.45 18.56 -0.70
CA ASP A 259 3.96 19.52 0.31
C ASP A 259 3.50 18.84 1.60
N LYS A 260 2.67 17.78 1.49
CA LYS A 260 2.11 17.07 2.66
C LYS A 260 2.18 15.56 2.50
N VAL A 261 2.33 14.90 3.63
CA VAL A 261 2.25 13.44 3.74
C VAL A 261 1.17 13.07 4.75
N VAL A 262 0.14 12.39 4.27
CA VAL A 262 -0.96 11.87 5.08
C VAL A 262 -0.67 10.42 5.43
N GLY A 263 -0.45 10.17 6.72
CA GLY A 263 -0.32 8.81 7.26
C GLY A 263 -1.69 8.24 7.61
N VAL A 264 -2.05 7.13 6.99
CA VAL A 264 -3.30 6.41 7.29
C VAL A 264 -3.01 5.30 8.28
N CYS A 265 -3.74 5.27 9.39
CA CYS A 265 -3.66 4.24 10.41
C CYS A 265 -5.06 3.80 10.86
N LYS A 266 -5.14 2.63 11.47
CA LYS A 266 -6.31 2.20 12.24
C LYS A 266 -6.15 2.59 13.71
N ALA A 267 -7.25 2.66 14.42
CA ALA A 267 -7.28 2.85 15.87
C ALA A 267 -6.72 1.65 16.66
N TYR A 268 -6.35 0.60 15.99
CA TYR A 268 -5.66 -0.61 16.46
C TYR A 268 -4.65 -1.03 15.37
N THR A 269 -3.97 -2.15 15.54
CA THR A 269 -3.01 -2.64 14.54
C THR A 269 -3.50 -3.94 13.93
N SER A 270 -3.35 -4.09 12.62
CA SER A 270 -3.56 -5.35 11.91
C SER A 270 -2.37 -5.69 11.02
N ARG A 271 -2.11 -6.97 10.82
CA ARG A 271 -1.02 -7.46 9.99
C ARG A 271 -1.41 -8.76 9.28
N VAL A 272 -1.03 -8.87 8.02
CA VAL A 272 -1.03 -10.13 7.27
C VAL A 272 0.39 -10.67 7.21
N GLY A 273 0.54 -12.00 7.21
CA GLY A 273 1.83 -12.67 7.09
C GLY A 273 2.61 -12.77 8.39
N ASP A 274 3.81 -13.32 8.26
CA ASP A 274 4.69 -13.65 9.36
C ASP A 274 5.51 -12.43 9.85
N GLY A 275 6.29 -12.65 10.88
CA GLY A 275 7.17 -11.65 11.47
C GLY A 275 6.68 -11.13 12.82
N PRO A 276 7.56 -10.44 13.58
CA PRO A 276 7.23 -9.93 14.90
C PRO A 276 6.10 -8.91 14.89
N PHE A 277 5.26 -8.98 15.93
CA PHE A 277 4.13 -8.09 16.13
C PHE A 277 3.99 -7.85 17.64
N PRO A 278 4.72 -6.88 18.22
CA PRO A 278 4.84 -6.73 19.66
C PRO A 278 3.51 -6.57 20.42
N THR A 279 2.53 -5.91 19.79
CA THR A 279 1.20 -5.65 20.40
C THR A 279 0.13 -6.67 20.04
N GLU A 280 0.50 -7.79 19.40
CA GLU A 280 -0.44 -8.82 18.96
C GLU A 280 -1.27 -9.37 20.13
N LEU A 281 -2.56 -9.57 19.86
CA LEU A 281 -3.53 -10.13 20.80
C LEU A 281 -3.89 -11.55 20.40
N HIS A 282 -3.84 -12.45 21.39
CA HIS A 282 -4.19 -13.87 21.25
C HIS A 282 -5.36 -14.26 22.15
N ASP A 283 -6.20 -13.29 22.53
CA ASP A 283 -7.30 -13.42 23.47
C ASP A 283 -8.66 -13.06 22.83
N GLU A 284 -9.71 -13.11 23.62
CA GLU A 284 -11.07 -12.77 23.20
C GLU A 284 -11.20 -11.33 22.69
N ILE A 285 -10.35 -10.41 23.18
CA ILE A 285 -10.34 -9.01 22.69
C ILE A 285 -9.83 -8.98 21.26
N GLY A 286 -8.74 -9.71 20.97
CA GLY A 286 -8.22 -9.83 19.61
C GLY A 286 -9.23 -10.45 18.64
N ASP A 287 -9.93 -11.50 19.07
CA ASP A 287 -10.98 -12.14 18.27
C ASP A 287 -12.14 -11.16 18.01
N ARG A 288 -12.59 -10.43 19.03
CA ARG A 288 -13.63 -9.41 18.90
C ARG A 288 -13.23 -8.30 17.88
N ILE A 289 -12.02 -7.76 18.00
CA ILE A 289 -11.52 -6.74 17.06
C ILE A 289 -11.50 -7.29 15.63
N ARG A 290 -11.07 -8.53 15.45
CA ARG A 290 -11.03 -9.20 14.15
C ARG A 290 -12.42 -9.34 13.53
N GLU A 291 -13.40 -9.79 14.31
CA GLU A 291 -14.78 -10.00 13.85
C GLU A 291 -15.48 -8.68 13.51
N ILE A 292 -15.43 -7.69 14.41
CA ILE A 292 -16.10 -6.39 14.20
C ILE A 292 -15.39 -5.61 13.10
N GLY A 293 -14.07 -5.61 13.09
CA GLY A 293 -13.23 -4.95 12.08
C GLY A 293 -13.21 -5.66 10.73
N LYS A 294 -13.81 -6.86 10.64
CA LYS A 294 -13.77 -7.71 9.44
C LYS A 294 -12.34 -7.91 8.93
N GLU A 295 -11.44 -8.19 9.87
CA GLU A 295 -10.01 -8.33 9.60
C GLU A 295 -9.70 -9.68 8.96
N TYR A 296 -10.08 -9.79 7.68
CA TYR A 296 -9.84 -10.94 6.81
C TYR A 296 -9.27 -10.48 5.48
N GLY A 297 -8.33 -11.25 4.93
CA GLY A 297 -7.70 -10.94 3.65
C GLY A 297 -8.71 -10.89 2.51
N THR A 298 -8.71 -9.80 1.74
CA THR A 298 -9.68 -9.56 0.65
C THR A 298 -9.63 -10.65 -0.44
N THR A 299 -8.45 -11.20 -0.70
CA THR A 299 -8.22 -12.21 -1.75
C THR A 299 -8.26 -13.64 -1.19
N THR A 300 -7.71 -13.86 -0.01
CA THR A 300 -7.51 -15.21 0.54
C THR A 300 -8.50 -15.58 1.63
N GLY A 301 -9.25 -14.61 2.18
CA GLY A 301 -10.13 -14.82 3.34
C GLY A 301 -9.39 -15.19 4.63
N ARG A 302 -8.04 -15.16 4.65
CA ARG A 302 -7.27 -15.50 5.85
C ARG A 302 -7.50 -14.47 6.95
N PRO A 303 -7.64 -14.90 8.21
CA PRO A 303 -7.74 -13.97 9.33
C PRO A 303 -6.45 -13.17 9.45
N ARG A 304 -6.57 -11.85 9.62
CA ARG A 304 -5.45 -10.98 9.93
C ARG A 304 -5.11 -11.08 11.40
N ARG A 305 -3.84 -10.98 11.71
CA ARG A 305 -3.35 -10.80 13.07
C ARG A 305 -3.73 -9.39 13.52
N VAL A 306 -4.20 -9.25 14.75
CA VAL A 306 -4.65 -7.97 15.31
C VAL A 306 -3.96 -7.68 16.65
N GLY A 307 -3.80 -6.42 16.97
CA GLY A 307 -3.17 -5.98 18.21
C GLY A 307 -3.57 -4.56 18.60
N TRP A 308 -3.17 -4.13 19.78
CA TRP A 308 -3.37 -2.78 20.23
C TRP A 308 -2.63 -1.76 19.36
N PHE A 309 -3.08 -0.51 19.41
CA PHE A 309 -2.39 0.61 18.73
C PHE A 309 -0.96 0.74 19.26
N ASP A 310 -0.01 0.85 18.34
CA ASP A 310 1.43 0.91 18.64
C ASP A 310 2.02 2.26 18.26
N SER A 311 2.21 3.12 19.27
CA SER A 311 2.78 4.45 19.01
C SER A 311 4.27 4.43 18.69
N VAL A 312 4.98 3.34 19.01
CA VAL A 312 6.41 3.18 18.60
C VAL A 312 6.50 2.99 17.09
N VAL A 313 5.65 2.12 16.55
CA VAL A 313 5.50 1.93 15.08
C VAL A 313 5.10 3.25 14.41
N MET A 314 4.15 3.97 14.99
CA MET A 314 3.66 5.21 14.42
C MET A 314 4.72 6.33 14.41
N ARG A 315 5.51 6.45 15.46
CA ARG A 315 6.64 7.41 15.52
C ARG A 315 7.73 7.04 14.52
N HIS A 316 8.00 5.75 14.35
CA HIS A 316 8.91 5.27 13.31
C HIS A 316 8.40 5.68 11.91
N SER A 317 7.15 5.36 11.59
CA SER A 317 6.52 5.70 10.31
C SER A 317 6.50 7.20 10.05
N ARG A 318 6.19 8.01 11.07
CA ARG A 318 6.27 9.47 10.99
C ARG A 318 7.66 9.94 10.60
N ARG A 319 8.68 9.43 11.27
CA ARG A 319 10.09 9.85 11.07
C ARG A 319 10.57 9.53 9.66
N VAL A 320 10.34 8.29 9.19
CA VAL A 320 10.88 7.83 7.91
C VAL A 320 10.07 8.30 6.68
N SER A 321 8.83 8.72 6.88
CA SER A 321 7.98 9.24 5.80
C SER A 321 7.73 10.74 5.90
N GLY A 322 8.15 11.42 6.97
CA GLY A 322 7.89 12.85 7.15
C GLY A 322 6.38 13.16 7.25
N ILE A 323 5.61 12.31 7.95
CA ILE A 323 4.15 12.46 8.05
C ILE A 323 3.79 13.79 8.69
N THR A 324 2.96 14.56 8.00
CA THR A 324 2.49 15.88 8.44
C THR A 324 1.08 15.84 9.05
N ASN A 325 0.26 14.89 8.60
CA ASN A 325 -1.13 14.73 9.00
C ASN A 325 -1.46 13.24 9.17
N LEU A 326 -2.37 12.90 10.08
CA LEU A 326 -2.90 11.55 10.23
C LEU A 326 -4.35 11.45 9.76
N SER A 327 -4.68 10.31 9.19
CA SER A 327 -6.05 9.83 9.00
C SER A 327 -6.27 8.60 9.86
N LEU A 328 -7.10 8.71 10.89
CA LEU A 328 -7.35 7.65 11.87
C LEU A 328 -8.65 6.91 11.52
N ASN A 329 -8.53 5.65 11.13
CA ASN A 329 -9.65 4.82 10.71
C ASN A 329 -10.10 3.83 11.79
N SER A 330 -11.33 3.33 11.65
CA SER A 330 -11.85 2.17 12.39
C SER A 330 -11.98 2.39 13.90
N ILE A 331 -12.30 3.61 14.34
CA ILE A 331 -12.51 3.91 15.75
C ILE A 331 -13.75 3.18 16.28
N ASP A 332 -14.77 3.02 15.45
CA ASP A 332 -16.01 2.29 15.71
C ASP A 332 -15.79 0.83 16.14
N VAL A 333 -14.74 0.20 15.66
CA VAL A 333 -14.40 -1.20 15.96
C VAL A 333 -14.09 -1.40 17.44
N LEU A 334 -13.63 -0.36 18.14
CA LEU A 334 -13.29 -0.40 19.57
C LEU A 334 -14.47 -0.15 20.50
N SER A 335 -15.64 0.22 19.97
CA SER A 335 -16.86 0.41 20.79
C SER A 335 -17.22 -0.88 21.52
N GLY A 336 -17.61 -0.76 22.79
CA GLY A 336 -17.97 -1.88 23.66
C GLY A 336 -16.80 -2.52 24.40
N LEU A 337 -15.59 -1.99 24.29
CA LEU A 337 -14.46 -2.34 25.15
C LEU A 337 -14.42 -1.40 26.35
N GLU A 338 -14.29 -1.96 27.56
CA GLU A 338 -14.23 -1.17 28.79
C GLU A 338 -12.89 -0.44 28.95
N THR A 339 -11.80 -1.09 28.56
CA THR A 339 -10.44 -0.57 28.65
C THR A 339 -9.73 -0.75 27.31
N LEU A 340 -9.08 0.31 26.85
CA LEU A 340 -8.21 0.31 25.68
C LEU A 340 -6.75 0.42 26.14
N LYS A 341 -5.84 -0.12 25.32
CA LYS A 341 -4.40 -0.02 25.57
C LYS A 341 -3.70 0.59 24.38
N ILE A 342 -2.75 1.49 24.64
CA ILE A 342 -1.85 2.05 23.63
C ILE A 342 -0.43 1.66 24.03
N CYS A 343 0.31 1.02 23.13
CA CYS A 343 1.71 0.77 23.34
C CYS A 343 2.49 2.09 23.20
N VAL A 344 3.14 2.51 24.28
CA VAL A 344 3.89 3.78 24.36
C VAL A 344 5.39 3.59 24.23
N ALA A 345 5.90 2.41 24.54
CA ALA A 345 7.31 2.03 24.47
C ALA A 345 7.42 0.50 24.45
N TYR A 346 8.63 -0.01 24.24
CA TYR A 346 8.94 -1.42 24.45
C TYR A 346 9.89 -1.61 25.65
N ASP A 347 9.75 -2.73 26.32
CA ASP A 347 10.77 -3.29 27.22
C ASP A 347 11.60 -4.28 26.38
N LEU A 348 12.86 -4.00 26.19
CA LEU A 348 13.83 -4.89 25.57
C LEU A 348 14.86 -5.32 26.61
N ASP A 349 14.74 -6.56 27.09
CA ASP A 349 15.64 -7.18 28.06
C ASP A 349 15.80 -6.36 29.38
N GLY A 350 14.74 -5.66 29.82
CA GLY A 350 14.70 -4.82 31.01
C GLY A 350 15.02 -3.35 30.76
N GLU A 351 15.34 -2.97 29.53
CA GLU A 351 15.56 -1.59 29.13
C GLU A 351 14.32 -1.06 28.37
N ARG A 352 13.82 0.10 28.82
CA ARG A 352 12.77 0.82 28.11
C ARG A 352 13.31 1.52 26.88
N ILE A 353 12.79 1.16 25.71
CA ILE A 353 13.10 1.81 24.43
C ILE A 353 11.84 2.43 23.81
N ASP A 354 11.98 3.56 23.13
CA ASP A 354 10.92 4.32 22.47
C ASP A 354 11.03 4.34 20.95
N HIS A 355 12.00 3.62 20.42
CA HIS A 355 12.28 3.48 18.99
C HIS A 355 12.07 2.03 18.52
N TYR A 356 11.80 1.87 17.23
CA TYR A 356 11.57 0.57 16.61
C TYR A 356 12.92 -0.09 16.28
N PRO A 357 13.26 -1.27 16.85
CA PRO A 357 14.53 -1.94 16.59
C PRO A 357 14.64 -2.43 15.14
N ALA A 358 15.83 -2.26 14.55
CA ALA A 358 16.12 -2.81 13.22
C ALA A 358 16.39 -4.33 13.27
N SER A 359 16.89 -4.84 14.39
CA SER A 359 17.17 -6.27 14.57
C SER A 359 15.89 -7.06 14.79
N LEU A 360 15.65 -8.05 13.92
CA LEU A 360 14.52 -8.97 14.05
C LEU A 360 14.53 -9.71 15.40
N GLU A 361 15.70 -10.12 15.86
CA GLU A 361 15.87 -10.84 17.13
C GLU A 361 15.62 -9.94 18.34
N GLN A 362 15.99 -8.67 18.28
CA GLN A 362 15.60 -7.69 19.30
C GLN A 362 14.11 -7.47 19.30
N LEU A 363 13.52 -7.30 18.12
CA LEU A 363 12.08 -7.05 17.99
C LEU A 363 11.23 -8.20 18.52
N LYS A 364 11.68 -9.46 18.33
CA LYS A 364 11.01 -10.65 18.91
C LYS A 364 11.01 -10.64 20.46
N ARG A 365 12.03 -10.03 21.08
CA ARG A 365 12.14 -9.93 22.53
C ARG A 365 11.45 -8.71 23.12
N CYS A 366 11.07 -7.74 22.28
CA CYS A 366 10.36 -6.56 22.71
C CYS A 366 9.01 -6.92 23.35
N LYS A 367 8.78 -6.44 24.56
CA LYS A 367 7.48 -6.51 25.24
C LYS A 367 6.85 -5.13 25.22
N PRO A 368 5.57 -5.00 24.83
CA PRO A 368 4.92 -3.70 24.80
C PRO A 368 4.71 -3.16 26.22
N ILE A 369 5.01 -1.88 26.42
CA ILE A 369 4.65 -1.11 27.61
C ILE A 369 3.39 -0.32 27.26
N TYR A 370 2.30 -0.61 27.96
CA TYR A 370 0.99 -0.05 27.67
C TYR A 370 0.62 1.11 28.59
N GLU A 371 -0.04 2.10 28.03
CA GLU A 371 -0.89 3.05 28.72
C GLU A 371 -2.34 2.58 28.57
N GLU A 372 -3.07 2.48 29.68
CA GLU A 372 -4.48 2.10 29.69
C GLU A 372 -5.37 3.35 29.64
N MET A 373 -6.42 3.27 28.86
CA MET A 373 -7.41 4.34 28.71
C MET A 373 -8.83 3.79 28.85
N PRO A 374 -9.78 4.58 29.36
CA PRO A 374 -11.18 4.18 29.36
C PRO A 374 -11.69 3.95 27.93
N GLY A 375 -12.47 2.89 27.76
CA GLY A 375 -13.21 2.64 26.53
C GLY A 375 -14.58 3.33 26.53
N TRP A 376 -15.39 3.02 25.54
CA TRP A 376 -16.76 3.51 25.39
C TRP A 376 -17.67 2.40 24.91
N SER A 377 -18.95 2.49 25.26
CA SER A 377 -19.97 1.49 24.88
C SER A 377 -20.90 1.97 23.76
N GLU A 378 -20.88 3.25 23.46
CA GLU A 378 -21.79 3.87 22.52
C GLU A 378 -21.50 3.44 21.07
N ASP A 379 -22.55 3.32 20.28
CA ASP A 379 -22.42 3.22 18.82
C ASP A 379 -22.08 4.61 18.27
N ILE A 380 -20.87 4.73 17.72
CA ILE A 380 -20.35 5.99 17.14
C ILE A 380 -20.45 6.03 15.62
N THR A 381 -21.04 5.05 14.97
CA THR A 381 -21.10 4.97 13.49
C THR A 381 -21.87 6.13 12.84
N GLY A 382 -22.74 6.77 13.61
CA GLY A 382 -23.51 7.95 13.20
C GLY A 382 -22.82 9.28 13.45
N VAL A 383 -21.68 9.33 14.13
CA VAL A 383 -20.96 10.57 14.49
C VAL A 383 -20.43 11.31 13.24
N ARG A 384 -20.57 12.63 13.24
CA ARG A 384 -20.15 13.51 12.11
C ARG A 384 -19.19 14.61 12.52
N SER A 385 -18.85 14.72 13.81
CA SER A 385 -17.85 15.66 14.31
C SER A 385 -17.12 15.09 15.52
N LEU A 386 -15.95 15.65 15.84
CA LEU A 386 -15.15 15.22 16.99
C LEU A 386 -15.91 15.42 18.32
N ASP A 387 -16.71 16.49 18.41
CA ASP A 387 -17.44 16.86 19.63
C ASP A 387 -18.63 15.93 19.91
N GLU A 388 -19.14 15.23 18.88
CA GLU A 388 -20.19 14.22 19.05
C GLU A 388 -19.65 12.88 19.57
N LEU A 389 -18.34 12.65 19.52
CA LEU A 389 -17.75 11.44 20.10
C LEU A 389 -17.94 11.42 21.63
N PRO A 390 -18.18 10.24 22.23
CA PRO A 390 -18.07 10.07 23.68
C PRO A 390 -16.72 10.60 24.19
N GLU A 391 -16.70 11.13 25.40
CA GLU A 391 -15.48 11.73 25.97
C GLU A 391 -14.29 10.78 25.93
N ALA A 392 -14.49 9.51 26.27
CA ALA A 392 -13.43 8.49 26.22
C ALA A 392 -12.88 8.30 24.79
N ALA A 393 -13.75 8.24 23.79
CA ALA A 393 -13.34 8.11 22.39
C ALA A 393 -12.57 9.36 21.91
N ARG A 394 -13.04 10.54 22.26
CA ARG A 394 -12.38 11.81 21.96
C ARG A 394 -10.99 11.90 22.62
N ASN A 395 -10.89 11.48 23.87
CA ASN A 395 -9.62 11.43 24.60
C ASN A 395 -8.64 10.43 23.96
N TYR A 396 -9.13 9.28 23.51
CA TYR A 396 -8.33 8.28 22.78
C TYR A 396 -7.76 8.88 21.47
N VAL A 397 -8.57 9.54 20.66
CA VAL A 397 -8.15 10.22 19.43
C VAL A 397 -7.09 11.29 19.72
N ARG A 398 -7.30 12.12 20.73
CA ARG A 398 -6.33 13.14 21.16
C ARG A 398 -5.01 12.53 21.62
N ARG A 399 -5.10 11.46 22.42
CA ARG A 399 -3.90 10.80 22.94
C ARG A 399 -3.05 10.19 21.85
N ILE A 400 -3.64 9.59 20.82
CA ILE A 400 -2.92 9.12 19.62
C ILE A 400 -2.17 10.28 18.97
N SER A 401 -2.84 11.41 18.73
CA SER A 401 -2.20 12.60 18.15
C SER A 401 -1.01 13.09 18.96
N GLU A 402 -1.13 13.14 20.28
CA GLU A 402 -0.05 13.53 21.20
C GLU A 402 1.14 12.58 21.14
N LEU A 403 0.89 11.26 21.26
CA LEU A 403 1.93 10.24 21.28
C LEU A 403 2.69 10.13 19.96
N VAL A 404 1.99 10.31 18.84
CA VAL A 404 2.62 10.31 17.52
C VAL A 404 3.25 11.67 17.20
N GLY A 405 2.75 12.73 17.81
CA GLY A 405 3.21 14.11 17.59
C GLY A 405 2.81 14.66 16.22
N VAL A 406 1.64 14.24 15.71
CA VAL A 406 1.07 14.65 14.42
C VAL A 406 -0.41 14.90 14.58
N ARG A 407 -0.91 15.97 13.96
CA ARG A 407 -2.35 16.29 13.98
C ARG A 407 -3.16 15.28 13.18
N ILE A 408 -4.32 14.92 13.70
CA ILE A 408 -5.31 14.12 12.99
C ILE A 408 -6.14 15.06 12.13
N SER A 409 -6.07 14.90 10.82
CA SER A 409 -6.83 15.70 9.85
C SER A 409 -8.18 15.08 9.51
N THR A 410 -8.28 13.76 9.62
CA THR A 410 -9.54 13.03 9.41
C THR A 410 -9.63 11.86 10.38
N PHE A 411 -10.85 11.52 10.79
CA PHE A 411 -11.13 10.27 11.48
C PHE A 411 -12.35 9.58 10.89
N SER A 412 -12.42 8.26 11.04
CA SER A 412 -13.47 7.46 10.45
C SER A 412 -14.12 6.55 11.48
N VAL A 413 -15.44 6.52 11.46
CA VAL A 413 -16.31 5.76 12.37
C VAL A 413 -17.09 4.65 11.65
N GLY A 414 -16.58 4.18 10.52
CA GLY A 414 -17.17 3.11 9.74
C GLY A 414 -16.56 3.00 8.34
N PRO A 415 -16.97 2.00 7.55
CA PRO A 415 -16.41 1.76 6.21
C PRO A 415 -16.90 2.73 5.13
N GLY A 416 -18.02 3.41 5.34
CA GLY A 416 -18.62 4.32 4.38
C GLY A 416 -17.83 5.62 4.18
N ARG A 417 -17.94 6.20 2.98
CA ARG A 417 -17.32 7.49 2.68
C ARG A 417 -17.86 8.61 3.57
N GLU A 418 -19.16 8.61 3.80
CA GLU A 418 -19.89 9.54 4.67
C GLU A 418 -19.52 9.40 6.16
N GLN A 419 -18.88 8.31 6.55
CA GLN A 419 -18.39 8.05 7.91
C GLN A 419 -16.95 8.54 8.12
N THR A 420 -16.39 9.24 7.14
CA THR A 420 -15.09 9.92 7.25
C THR A 420 -15.32 11.39 7.59
N ASN A 421 -14.86 11.80 8.76
CA ASN A 421 -15.01 13.14 9.31
C ASN A 421 -13.75 13.97 9.08
N ILE A 422 -13.90 15.18 8.58
CA ILE A 422 -12.80 16.11 8.33
C ILE A 422 -12.63 17.04 9.53
N LEU A 423 -11.43 17.06 10.12
CA LEU A 423 -11.03 18.02 11.13
C LEU A 423 -10.24 19.19 10.51
N GLU A 424 -9.43 18.87 9.50
CA GLU A 424 -8.61 19.85 8.78
C GLU A 424 -8.43 19.39 7.33
N SER A 425 -8.62 20.29 6.38
CA SER A 425 -8.35 19.97 4.98
C SER A 425 -6.84 19.85 4.73
N VAL A 426 -6.40 18.74 4.14
CA VAL A 426 -5.00 18.55 3.75
C VAL A 426 -4.62 19.37 2.51
N TRP A 427 -5.60 19.89 1.77
CA TRP A 427 -5.41 20.72 0.60
C TRP A 427 -5.36 22.23 0.91
N SER A 428 -5.60 22.62 2.15
CA SER A 428 -5.48 24.01 2.59
C SER A 428 -4.04 24.36 2.98
N ASN A 429 -3.69 25.62 2.84
CA ASN A 429 -2.40 26.16 3.28
C ASN A 429 -2.28 26.19 4.80
#